data_68285607274f98aa9e32f906f695b20c
#
_entry.id   68285607274f98aa9e32f906f695b20c
#
_cell.length_a   1.000
_cell.length_b   1.000
_cell.length_c   1.000
_cell.angle_alpha   90.00
_cell.angle_beta   90.00
_cell.angle_gamma   90.00
#
_symmetry.space_group_name_H-M   'P 1'
#
loop_
_entity.id
_entity.type
_entity.pdbx_description
1 polymer ?
#
loop_
_entity_poly.entity_id
_entity_poly.type
_entity_poly.pdbx_seq_one_letter_code
_entity_poly.pdbx_strand_id
1 'polypeptide(L)' 'MSEENNLYRVGALAKKLGKTTRTLRFYEQLGLLQPQKRSSSGYRLYGEEALVQVQWIEQLQDM' A
#
# COMPACT_ATOMS: atom_id res chain seq x y z
N MET A 1 4.91 -10.68 19.23
CA MET A 1 4.06 -10.64 18.06
C MET A 1 4.88 -10.32 16.81
N SER A 2 4.55 -10.98 15.73
CA SER A 2 5.24 -10.74 14.47
C SER A 2 4.82 -9.41 13.88
N GLU A 3 5.77 -8.68 13.30
CA GLU A 3 5.47 -7.43 12.60
C GLU A 3 4.52 -7.68 11.43
N GLU A 4 4.54 -8.89 10.88
CA GLU A 4 3.70 -9.22 9.74
C GLU A 4 2.20 -9.16 10.06
N ASN A 5 1.84 -9.27 11.33
CA ASN A 5 0.45 -9.17 11.74
C ASN A 5 -0.14 -7.78 11.56
N ASN A 6 0.72 -6.77 11.44
CA ASN A 6 0.30 -5.38 11.25
C ASN A 6 0.51 -4.89 9.83
N LEU A 7 0.84 -5.81 8.93
CA LEU A 7 1.14 -5.46 7.56
C LEU A 7 0.09 -6.05 6.62
N TYR A 8 -0.12 -5.37 5.49
CA TYR A 8 -1.12 -5.75 4.51
C TYR A 8 -0.45 -6.15 3.21
N ARG A 9 -0.97 -7.19 2.57
CA ARG A 9 -0.65 -7.45 1.17
C ARG A 9 -1.40 -6.44 0.31
N VAL A 10 -0.99 -6.28 -0.94
CA VAL A 10 -1.58 -5.28 -1.81
C VAL A 10 -3.09 -5.45 -1.96
N GLY A 11 -3.58 -6.70 -2.02
CA GLY A 11 -5.01 -6.94 -2.13
C GLY A 11 -5.78 -6.47 -0.90
N ALA A 12 -5.24 -6.78 0.29
CA ALA A 12 -5.86 -6.36 1.54
C ALA A 12 -5.80 -4.84 1.69
N LEU A 13 -4.68 -4.23 1.29
CA LEU A 13 -4.53 -2.79 1.36
C LEU A 13 -5.54 -2.10 0.43
N ALA A 14 -5.68 -2.61 -0.77
CA ALA A 14 -6.62 -2.06 -1.74
C ALA A 14 -8.05 -2.11 -1.20
N LYS A 15 -8.43 -3.25 -0.63
CA LYS A 15 -9.75 -3.41 -0.07
C LYS A 15 -10.00 -2.44 1.07
N LYS A 16 -9.00 -2.27 1.95
CA LYS A 16 -9.11 -1.36 3.08
C LYS A 16 -9.27 0.09 2.62
N LEU A 17 -8.62 0.45 1.53
CA LEU A 17 -8.65 1.81 0.99
C LEU A 17 -9.79 2.05 0.00
N GLY A 18 -10.53 1.01 -0.35
CA GLY A 18 -11.57 1.15 -1.38
C GLY A 18 -11.00 1.36 -2.77
N LYS A 19 -9.82 0.84 -3.03
CA LYS A 19 -9.12 0.98 -4.31
C LYS A 19 -8.91 -0.40 -4.95
N THR A 20 -8.45 -0.41 -6.19
CA THR A 20 -8.06 -1.66 -6.84
C THR A 20 -6.57 -1.89 -6.66
N THR A 21 -6.15 -3.15 -6.78
CA THR A 21 -4.72 -3.47 -6.73
C THR A 21 -3.98 -2.82 -7.89
N ARG A 22 -4.65 -2.68 -9.02
CA ARG A 22 -4.07 -2.02 -10.20
C ARG A 22 -3.72 -0.57 -9.89
N THR A 23 -4.60 0.14 -9.21
CA THR A 23 -4.36 1.52 -8.81
C THR A 23 -3.14 1.62 -7.90
N LEU A 24 -3.04 0.72 -6.91
CA LEU A 24 -1.92 0.74 -5.99
C LEU A 24 -0.61 0.42 -6.70
N ARG A 25 -0.63 -0.51 -7.65
CA ARG A 25 0.56 -0.81 -8.43
C ARG A 25 1.00 0.38 -9.28
N PHE A 26 0.02 1.11 -9.81
CA PHE A 26 0.32 2.33 -10.55
C PHE A 26 1.02 3.35 -9.67
N TYR A 27 0.51 3.56 -8.46
CA TYR A 27 1.14 4.47 -7.51
C TYR A 27 2.57 4.03 -7.18
N GLU A 28 2.77 2.73 -7.04
CA GLU A 28 4.09 2.19 -6.77
C GLU A 28 5.04 2.44 -7.92
N GLN A 29 4.58 2.28 -9.15
CA GLN A 29 5.41 2.55 -10.33
C GLN A 29 5.82 4.01 -10.42
N LEU A 30 4.97 4.91 -9.95
CA LEU A 30 5.28 6.33 -9.92
C LEU A 30 6.20 6.72 -8.77
N GLY A 31 6.52 5.78 -7.89
CA GLY A 31 7.35 6.07 -6.73
C GLY A 31 6.60 6.75 -5.59
N LEU A 32 5.28 6.80 -5.67
CA LEU A 32 4.45 7.46 -4.66
C LEU A 32 4.08 6.53 -3.52
N LEU A 33 4.15 5.22 -3.74
CA LEU A 33 3.81 4.21 -2.75
C LEU A 33 4.91 3.16 -2.73
N GLN A 34 5.38 2.82 -1.55
CA GLN A 34 6.44 1.82 -1.41
C GLN A 34 6.05 0.80 -0.36
N PRO A 35 6.34 -0.49 -0.60
CA PRO A 35 6.10 -1.49 0.44
C PRO A 35 7.10 -1.31 1.57
N GLN A 36 6.67 -1.63 2.78
CA GLN A 36 7.53 -1.54 3.95
C GLN A 36 8.59 -2.65 3.92
N LYS A 37 8.18 -3.84 3.50
CA LYS A 37 9.10 -4.96 3.35
C LYS A 37 8.45 -6.04 2.51
N ARG A 38 9.19 -7.12 2.25
CA ARG A 38 8.65 -8.29 1.56
C ARG A 38 8.53 -9.43 2.55
N SER A 39 7.50 -10.27 2.35
CA SER A 39 7.34 -11.48 3.15
C SER A 39 8.42 -12.49 2.77
N SER A 40 8.51 -13.57 3.56
CA SER A 40 9.44 -14.65 3.27
C SER A 40 9.17 -15.29 1.91
N SER A 41 7.94 -15.18 1.41
CA SER A 41 7.57 -15.69 0.09
C SER A 41 7.74 -14.66 -1.02
N GLY A 42 8.26 -13.49 -0.71
CA GLY A 42 8.51 -12.46 -1.70
C GLY A 42 7.36 -11.51 -1.97
N TYR A 43 6.27 -11.61 -1.24
CA TYR A 43 5.13 -10.71 -1.40
C TYR A 43 5.43 -9.35 -0.80
N ARG A 44 4.94 -8.30 -1.46
CA ARG A 44 5.04 -6.95 -0.93
C ARG A 44 4.11 -6.77 0.26
N LEU A 45 4.64 -6.18 1.33
CA LEU A 45 3.86 -5.93 2.55
C LEU A 45 3.86 -4.43 2.84
N TYR A 46 2.68 -3.91 3.15
CA TYR A 46 2.46 -2.48 3.37
C TYR A 46 2.02 -2.25 4.81
N GLY A 47 2.59 -1.25 5.44
CA GLY A 47 2.22 -0.87 6.80
C GLY A 47 1.27 0.31 6.82
N GLU A 48 1.05 0.87 8.00
CA GLU A 48 0.16 2.01 8.15
C GLU A 48 0.63 3.23 7.36
N GLU A 49 1.93 3.35 7.12
CA GLU A 49 2.45 4.44 6.32
C GLU A 49 1.86 4.46 4.92
N ALA A 50 1.57 3.28 4.38
CA ALA A 50 0.98 3.19 3.06
C ALA A 50 -0.41 3.82 3.04
N LEU A 51 -1.17 3.66 4.12
CA LEU A 51 -2.49 4.27 4.23
C LEU A 51 -2.39 5.78 4.16
N VAL A 52 -1.43 6.34 4.87
CA VAL A 52 -1.20 7.79 4.88
C VAL A 52 -0.73 8.24 3.50
N GLN A 53 0.19 7.50 2.89
CA GLN A 53 0.71 7.86 1.58
C GLN A 53 -0.40 7.92 0.53
N VAL A 54 -1.29 6.94 0.54
CA VAL A 54 -2.39 6.91 -0.43
C VAL A 54 -3.35 8.07 -0.19
N GLN A 55 -3.61 8.40 1.07
CA GLN A 55 -4.46 9.54 1.38
C GLN A 55 -3.87 10.84 0.85
N TRP A 56 -2.56 11.02 0.97
CA TRP A 56 -1.87 12.18 0.41
C TRP A 56 -2.01 12.23 -1.10
N ILE A 57 -1.84 11.07 -1.76
CA ILE A 57 -1.97 11.00 -3.21
C ILE A 57 -3.36 11.42 -3.65
N GLU A 58 -4.39 10.94 -2.95
CA GLU A 58 -5.76 11.30 -3.26
C GLU A 58 -6.01 12.79 -3.13
N GLN A 59 -5.48 13.42 -2.09
CA GLN A 59 -5.63 14.85 -1.90
C GLN A 59 -4.99 15.63 -3.04
N LEU A 60 -3.85 15.18 -3.51
CA LEU A 60 -3.19 15.84 -4.64
C LEU A 60 -3.97 15.70 -5.91
N GLN A 61 -4.66 14.58 -6.10
CA GLN A 61 -5.45 14.34 -7.29
C GLN A 61 -6.76 15.14 -7.31
N ASP A 62 -7.26 15.47 -6.14
CA ASP A 62 -8.51 16.22 -6.03
C ASP A 62 -8.35 17.71 -6.28
N MET A 63 -7.12 18.15 -6.46
CA MET A 63 -6.84 19.55 -6.76
C MET A 63 -6.86 19.86 -8.27
#